data_07808c2071ca50e7085a2b33deca8119
#
_entry.id   07808c2071ca50e7085a2b33deca8119
#
_cell.length_a   1.000
_cell.length_b   1.000
_cell.length_c   1.000
_cell.angle_alpha   90.00
_cell.angle_beta   90.00
_cell.angle_gamma   90.00
#
_symmetry.space_group_name_H-M   'P 1'
#
loop_
_entity.id
_entity.type
_entity.pdbx_description
1 polymer ?
#
loop_
_entity_poly.entity_id
_entity_poly.type
_entity_poly.pdbx_seq_one_letter_code
_entity_poly.pdbx_strand_id
1 'polypeptide(L)'
;ENPETICPDMKFDVIIGNPPYQLSDGGAQASAIPIYHKFIQQAQKLKPRFLCMIVPSRWFSGGRGLDEFRNEMLSDSRIRVIHDLPNALDCFLGVEINGGVCFFLWDNSRLCEITTHLGDSLSIMKRPLLERGCDSFIRYNESISILRKVQQIDGNSSNFSSLVSAQKPFGLRTYEQGESSYVEGYLKLYANKNTGFISREKIVDPNHLIGKHKIYISAAYNAGDTYPHQIINKPFYGEPDSCCTETYLAI
;
A
#
# COMPACT_ATOMS: atom_id res chain seq x y z
N GLU A 1 -4.36 -25.87 10.18
CA GLU A 1 -5.29 -26.67 10.99
C GLU A 1 -6.36 -25.77 11.59
N ASN A 2 -7.58 -26.28 11.76
CA ASN A 2 -8.67 -25.51 12.36
C ASN A 2 -8.49 -25.50 13.89
N PRO A 3 -8.42 -24.32 14.55
CA PRO A 3 -8.24 -24.25 16.01
C PRO A 3 -9.38 -24.91 16.79
N GLU A 4 -10.59 -24.99 16.25
CA GLU A 4 -11.71 -25.73 16.86
C GLU A 4 -11.45 -27.24 16.94
N THR A 5 -10.55 -27.79 16.11
CA THR A 5 -10.16 -29.22 16.17
C THR A 5 -9.11 -29.49 17.24
N ILE A 6 -8.29 -28.47 17.57
CA ILE A 6 -7.23 -28.58 18.55
C ILE A 6 -7.76 -28.34 19.98
N CYS A 7 -8.75 -27.45 20.11
CA CYS A 7 -9.35 -27.04 21.39
C CYS A 7 -10.89 -26.97 21.27
N PRO A 8 -11.58 -28.09 21.04
CA PRO A 8 -13.00 -28.12 20.69
C PRO A 8 -13.92 -27.56 21.78
N ASP A 9 -13.51 -27.61 23.05
CA ASP A 9 -14.32 -27.15 24.20
C ASP A 9 -13.86 -25.83 24.80
N MET A 10 -12.80 -25.20 24.25
CA MET A 10 -12.30 -23.94 24.77
C MET A 10 -13.00 -22.74 24.13
N LYS A 11 -13.65 -21.95 24.96
CA LYS A 11 -14.19 -20.65 24.61
C LYS A 11 -13.34 -19.56 25.26
N PHE A 12 -12.98 -18.56 24.45
CA PHE A 12 -12.20 -17.42 24.90
C PHE A 12 -13.08 -16.18 24.89
N ASP A 13 -13.15 -15.47 26.01
CA ASP A 13 -13.79 -14.16 26.05
C ASP A 13 -12.89 -13.10 25.40
N VAL A 14 -11.59 -13.20 25.64
CA VAL A 14 -10.60 -12.24 25.17
C VAL A 14 -9.39 -12.99 24.61
N ILE A 15 -8.97 -12.58 23.41
CA ILE A 15 -7.67 -12.96 22.84
C ILE A 15 -6.86 -11.67 22.65
N ILE A 16 -5.67 -11.64 23.25
CA ILE A 16 -4.73 -10.53 23.14
C ILE A 16 -3.36 -11.07 22.75
N GLY A 17 -2.63 -10.39 21.87
CA GLY A 17 -1.35 -10.89 21.44
C GLY A 17 -0.51 -9.92 20.61
N ASN A 18 0.76 -10.28 20.53
CA ASN A 18 1.75 -9.73 19.62
C ASN A 18 2.29 -10.92 18.81
N PRO A 19 1.68 -11.27 17.67
CA PRO A 19 2.07 -12.43 16.89
C PRO A 19 3.40 -12.21 16.17
N PRO A 20 4.11 -13.28 15.76
CA PRO A 20 5.26 -13.15 14.86
C PRO A 20 4.88 -12.40 13.57
N TYR A 21 5.67 -11.39 13.18
CA TYR A 21 5.32 -10.52 12.06
C TYR A 21 5.63 -11.13 10.71
N GLN A 22 6.70 -11.91 10.62
CA GLN A 22 7.17 -12.49 9.38
C GLN A 22 7.89 -13.82 9.62
N LEU A 23 7.95 -14.66 8.60
CA LEU A 23 8.85 -15.80 8.60
C LEU A 23 10.29 -15.30 8.42
N SER A 24 11.20 -15.84 9.22
CA SER A 24 12.63 -15.69 8.99
C SER A 24 12.99 -16.55 7.78
N ASP A 25 13.28 -15.92 6.66
CA ASP A 25 13.89 -16.58 5.52
C ASP A 25 15.38 -16.76 5.82
N GLY A 26 15.81 -17.99 5.89
CA GLY A 26 17.17 -18.40 6.25
C GLY A 26 18.26 -18.01 5.25
N GLY A 27 18.21 -16.82 4.61
CA GLY A 27 19.27 -16.41 3.68
C GLY A 27 19.05 -15.06 3.02
N ALA A 28 20.14 -14.38 2.74
CA ALA A 28 20.22 -13.07 2.10
C ALA A 28 19.44 -13.03 0.78
N GLN A 29 18.54 -12.05 0.65
CA GLN A 29 17.79 -11.61 -0.53
C GLN A 29 16.35 -12.12 -0.74
N ALA A 30 15.79 -13.05 0.02
CA ALA A 30 14.36 -13.32 -0.05
C ALA A 30 13.59 -12.29 0.79
N SER A 31 12.58 -11.67 0.21
CA SER A 31 11.74 -10.67 0.90
C SER A 31 10.91 -11.39 1.96
N ALA A 32 11.10 -11.09 3.23
CA ALA A 32 10.37 -11.71 4.35
C ALA A 32 8.85 -11.68 4.12
N ILE A 33 8.20 -12.83 4.27
CA ILE A 33 6.78 -13.01 4.02
C ILE A 33 6.01 -12.74 5.32
N PRO A 34 5.04 -11.81 5.32
CA PRO A 34 4.20 -11.55 6.48
C PRO A 34 3.40 -12.79 6.89
N ILE A 35 3.31 -13.07 8.20
CA ILE A 35 2.50 -14.17 8.73
C ILE A 35 1.50 -13.76 9.80
N TYR A 36 1.61 -12.57 10.38
CA TYR A 36 0.76 -12.09 11.47
C TYR A 36 -0.74 -12.14 11.13
N HIS A 37 -1.10 -11.92 9.88
CA HIS A 37 -2.49 -12.00 9.41
C HIS A 37 -3.10 -13.39 9.64
N LYS A 38 -2.31 -14.46 9.51
CA LYS A 38 -2.77 -15.83 9.76
C LYS A 38 -3.13 -16.04 11.23
N PHE A 39 -2.40 -15.42 12.16
CA PHE A 39 -2.71 -15.47 13.59
C PHE A 39 -4.01 -14.75 13.91
N ILE A 40 -4.24 -13.58 13.28
CA ILE A 40 -5.51 -12.85 13.42
C ILE A 40 -6.67 -13.69 12.91
N GLN A 41 -6.56 -14.25 11.71
CA GLN A 41 -7.60 -15.10 11.11
C GLN A 41 -7.87 -16.35 11.96
N GLN A 42 -6.86 -16.99 12.55
CA GLN A 42 -7.06 -18.12 13.46
C GLN A 42 -7.75 -17.69 14.76
N ALA A 43 -7.36 -16.55 15.33
CA ALA A 43 -8.00 -16.02 16.52
C ALA A 43 -9.48 -15.66 16.28
N GLN A 44 -9.83 -15.11 15.11
CA GLN A 44 -11.21 -14.82 14.72
C GLN A 44 -12.07 -16.10 14.59
N LYS A 45 -11.49 -17.21 14.13
CA LYS A 45 -12.18 -18.52 14.05
C LYS A 45 -12.58 -19.05 15.42
N LEU A 46 -11.83 -18.72 16.47
CA LEU A 46 -12.19 -19.06 17.86
C LEU A 46 -13.37 -18.26 18.40
N LYS A 47 -13.85 -17.27 17.64
CA LYS A 47 -15.03 -16.45 17.95
C LYS A 47 -14.97 -15.82 19.37
N PRO A 48 -13.85 -15.18 19.77
CA PRO A 48 -13.80 -14.52 21.06
C PRO A 48 -14.76 -13.34 21.10
N ARG A 49 -15.14 -12.91 22.30
CA ARG A 49 -15.90 -11.67 22.47
C ARG A 49 -15.04 -10.46 22.06
N PHE A 50 -13.79 -10.45 22.45
CA PHE A 50 -12.84 -9.39 22.13
C PHE A 50 -11.54 -9.98 21.57
N LEU A 51 -11.03 -9.37 20.51
CA LEU A 51 -9.71 -9.66 19.95
C LEU A 51 -8.91 -8.37 19.88
N CYS A 52 -7.73 -8.34 20.50
CA CYS A 52 -6.80 -7.23 20.45
C CYS A 52 -5.41 -7.72 20.07
N MET A 53 -4.87 -7.26 18.95
CA MET A 53 -3.53 -7.61 18.53
C MET A 53 -2.77 -6.38 18.07
N ILE A 54 -1.44 -6.37 18.33
CA ILE A 54 -0.51 -5.40 17.78
C ILE A 54 0.24 -6.03 16.63
N VAL A 55 0.22 -5.35 15.47
CA VAL A 55 0.76 -5.86 14.21
C VAL A 55 1.32 -4.74 13.35
N PRO A 56 2.21 -5.02 12.37
CA PRO A 56 2.66 -4.01 11.42
C PRO A 56 1.50 -3.39 10.66
N SER A 57 1.48 -2.05 10.50
CA SER A 57 0.44 -1.30 9.78
C SER A 57 0.46 -1.51 8.26
N ARG A 58 1.40 -2.28 7.74
CA ARG A 58 1.56 -2.56 6.32
C ARG A 58 0.29 -3.05 5.63
N TRP A 59 -0.56 -3.79 6.34
CA TRP A 59 -1.81 -4.31 5.77
C TRP A 59 -2.78 -3.19 5.33
N PHE A 60 -2.65 -1.97 5.83
CA PHE A 60 -3.46 -0.83 5.41
C PHE A 60 -3.39 -0.57 3.90
N SER A 61 -2.22 -0.75 3.31
CA SER A 61 -1.97 -0.57 1.87
C SER A 61 -1.98 -1.89 1.09
N GLY A 62 -1.90 -3.04 1.77
CA GLY A 62 -1.82 -4.36 1.12
C GLY A 62 -0.45 -4.66 0.53
N GLY A 63 -0.44 -5.51 -0.50
CA GLY A 63 0.77 -6.04 -1.12
C GLY A 63 1.45 -7.15 -0.31
N ARG A 64 2.40 -7.87 -0.91
CA ARG A 64 3.09 -9.04 -0.33
C ARG A 64 2.13 -10.12 0.21
N GLY A 65 1.01 -10.35 -0.51
CA GLY A 65 0.01 -11.35 -0.12
C GLY A 65 -0.97 -10.91 0.98
N LEU A 66 -1.02 -9.60 1.30
CA LEU A 66 -1.94 -9.05 2.31
C LEU A 66 -3.21 -8.42 1.72
N ASP A 67 -3.41 -8.45 0.40
CA ASP A 67 -4.52 -7.75 -0.24
C ASP A 67 -5.88 -8.32 0.16
N GLU A 68 -6.02 -9.63 0.21
CA GLU A 68 -7.23 -10.31 0.67
C GLU A 68 -7.49 -9.99 2.15
N PHE A 69 -6.49 -10.16 3.00
CA PHE A 69 -6.57 -9.82 4.41
C PHE A 69 -6.93 -8.36 4.66
N ARG A 70 -6.35 -7.42 3.88
CA ARG A 70 -6.73 -6.00 3.92
C ARG A 70 -8.21 -5.82 3.66
N ASN A 71 -8.72 -6.42 2.59
CA ASN A 71 -10.13 -6.30 2.21
C ASN A 71 -11.05 -6.89 3.28
N GLU A 72 -10.71 -8.04 3.85
CA GLU A 72 -11.42 -8.64 4.99
C GLU A 72 -11.48 -7.67 6.19
N MET A 73 -10.32 -7.15 6.60
CA MET A 73 -10.22 -6.26 7.76
C MET A 73 -10.96 -4.93 7.54
N LEU A 74 -10.81 -4.32 6.36
CA LEU A 74 -11.46 -3.02 6.07
C LEU A 74 -12.98 -3.12 5.94
N SER A 75 -13.51 -4.29 5.60
CA SER A 75 -14.95 -4.56 5.52
C SER A 75 -15.54 -5.12 6.82
N ASP A 76 -14.72 -5.49 7.79
CA ASP A 76 -15.20 -6.08 9.04
C ASP A 76 -15.76 -5.03 9.99
N SER A 77 -17.08 -5.00 10.11
CA SER A 77 -17.81 -4.04 10.99
C SER A 77 -17.57 -4.27 12.50
N ARG A 78 -16.88 -5.34 12.87
CA ARG A 78 -16.55 -5.68 14.26
C ARG A 78 -15.27 -5.00 14.76
N ILE A 79 -14.49 -4.39 13.89
CA ILE A 79 -13.34 -3.59 14.30
C ILE A 79 -13.86 -2.27 14.86
N ARG A 80 -13.68 -2.10 16.17
CA ARG A 80 -14.18 -0.96 16.92
C ARG A 80 -13.17 0.17 17.05
N VAL A 81 -11.92 -0.19 17.29
CA VAL A 81 -10.82 0.75 17.50
C VAL A 81 -9.62 0.31 16.68
N ILE A 82 -8.99 1.24 16.01
CA ILE A 82 -7.61 1.09 15.51
C ILE A 82 -6.80 2.24 16.10
N HIS A 83 -5.70 1.87 16.74
CA HIS A 83 -4.67 2.81 17.18
C HIS A 83 -3.43 2.61 16.31
N ASP A 84 -3.14 3.59 15.47
CA ASP A 84 -2.03 3.54 14.52
C ASP A 84 -0.85 4.35 15.03
N LEU A 85 0.33 3.75 15.00
CA LEU A 85 1.61 4.33 15.36
C LEU A 85 2.52 4.30 14.13
N PRO A 86 2.51 5.36 13.30
CA PRO A 86 3.30 5.44 12.08
C PRO A 86 4.80 5.26 12.30
N ASN A 87 5.30 5.68 13.45
CA ASN A 87 6.65 5.43 13.90
C ASN A 87 6.65 4.27 14.92
N ALA A 88 7.24 3.13 14.55
CA ALA A 88 7.29 1.97 15.44
C ALA A 88 8.09 2.20 16.72
N LEU A 89 9.03 3.15 16.72
CA LEU A 89 9.84 3.51 17.90
C LEU A 89 9.00 4.06 19.05
N ASP A 90 7.81 4.61 18.75
CA ASP A 90 6.86 5.08 19.77
C ASP A 90 6.27 3.92 20.59
N CYS A 91 6.40 2.69 20.12
CA CYS A 91 5.93 1.49 20.77
C CYS A 91 7.05 0.51 21.13
N PHE A 92 8.01 0.32 20.23
CA PHE A 92 9.09 -0.65 20.37
C PHE A 92 10.45 0.04 20.29
N LEU A 93 11.06 0.29 21.44
CA LEU A 93 12.38 0.91 21.51
C LEU A 93 13.43 0.09 20.77
N GLY A 94 14.14 0.72 19.84
CA GLY A 94 15.23 0.10 19.08
C GLY A 94 14.81 -0.87 17.97
N VAL A 95 13.52 -0.91 17.60
CA VAL A 95 13.01 -1.75 16.51
C VAL A 95 12.41 -0.87 15.41
N GLU A 96 13.02 -0.88 14.24
CA GLU A 96 12.48 -0.22 13.06
C GLU A 96 11.52 -1.16 12.31
N ILE A 97 10.28 -0.72 12.13
CA ILE A 97 9.27 -1.41 11.30
C ILE A 97 8.74 -0.42 10.28
N ASN A 98 9.13 -0.64 9.03
CA ASN A 98 8.70 0.22 7.91
C ASN A 98 7.17 0.29 7.82
N GLY A 99 6.64 1.51 7.92
CA GLY A 99 5.20 1.77 7.93
C GLY A 99 4.57 1.76 9.32
N GLY A 100 5.35 1.49 10.38
CA GLY A 100 4.87 1.51 11.75
C GLY A 100 4.06 0.29 12.15
N VAL A 101 3.40 0.39 13.31
CA VAL A 101 2.56 -0.66 13.89
C VAL A 101 1.19 -0.10 14.23
N CYS A 102 0.20 -0.97 14.31
CA CYS A 102 -1.10 -0.64 14.85
C CYS A 102 -1.57 -1.72 15.82
N PHE A 103 -2.41 -1.35 16.75
CA PHE A 103 -3.22 -2.31 17.48
C PHE A 103 -4.70 -2.01 17.27
N PHE A 104 -5.52 -3.04 17.31
CA PHE A 104 -6.95 -2.91 17.08
C PHE A 104 -7.74 -3.66 18.14
N LEU A 105 -8.94 -3.17 18.42
CA LEU A 105 -9.96 -3.88 19.17
C LEU A 105 -11.05 -4.34 18.20
N TRP A 106 -11.24 -5.64 18.12
CA TRP A 106 -12.30 -6.28 17.37
C TRP A 106 -13.44 -6.62 18.35
N ASP A 107 -14.65 -6.13 18.05
CA ASP A 107 -15.87 -6.28 18.83
C ASP A 107 -17.08 -6.10 17.88
N ASN A 108 -18.27 -6.37 18.34
CA ASN A 108 -19.48 -6.33 17.51
C ASN A 108 -20.03 -4.90 17.33
N SER A 109 -19.26 -3.97 16.77
CA SER A 109 -19.66 -2.58 16.50
C SER A 109 -19.68 -2.27 15.00
N ARG A 110 -20.56 -1.36 14.57
CA ARG A 110 -20.68 -0.93 13.17
C ARG A 110 -19.74 0.23 12.79
N LEU A 111 -19.23 0.97 13.77
CA LEU A 111 -18.35 2.12 13.55
C LEU A 111 -17.04 1.91 14.26
N CYS A 112 -15.97 2.25 13.57
CA CYS A 112 -14.63 2.21 14.11
C CYS A 112 -14.29 3.58 14.71
N GLU A 113 -13.71 3.58 15.89
CA GLU A 113 -13.02 4.72 16.46
C GLU A 113 -11.54 4.59 16.07
N ILE A 114 -11.07 5.52 15.24
CA ILE A 114 -9.70 5.47 14.73
C ILE A 114 -8.88 6.50 15.47
N THR A 115 -7.81 6.03 16.06
CA THR A 115 -6.80 6.86 16.71
C THR A 115 -5.50 6.76 15.94
N THR A 116 -4.98 7.88 15.47
CA THR A 116 -3.68 7.96 14.81
C THR A 116 -2.71 8.67 15.74
N HIS A 117 -1.63 8.00 16.08
CA HIS A 117 -0.53 8.57 16.86
C HIS A 117 0.53 9.14 15.92
N LEU A 118 0.80 10.44 16.03
CA LEU A 118 1.78 11.19 15.23
C LEU A 118 2.75 11.91 16.17
N GLY A 119 3.83 11.23 16.55
CA GLY A 119 4.74 11.77 17.56
C GLY A 119 4.01 12.06 18.87
N ASP A 120 4.09 13.29 19.35
CA ASP A 120 3.42 13.74 20.58
C ASP A 120 1.93 14.10 20.39
N SER A 121 1.41 14.05 19.17
CA SER A 121 0.02 14.40 18.86
C SER A 121 -0.85 13.15 18.72
N LEU A 122 -2.10 13.24 19.20
CA LEU A 122 -3.11 12.20 19.09
C LEU A 122 -4.31 12.75 18.31
N SER A 123 -4.59 12.15 17.15
CA SER A 123 -5.77 12.48 16.35
C SER A 123 -6.80 11.37 16.47
N ILE A 124 -8.00 11.69 16.95
CA ILE A 124 -9.09 10.72 17.16
C ILE A 124 -10.26 11.08 16.26
N MET A 125 -10.76 10.11 15.49
CA MET A 125 -11.94 10.28 14.66
C MET A 125 -12.79 9.01 14.62
N LYS A 126 -14.11 9.17 14.78
CA LYS A 126 -15.09 8.10 14.54
C LYS A 126 -15.50 8.11 13.07
N ARG A 127 -15.15 7.07 12.35
CA ARG A 127 -15.41 6.95 10.92
C ARG A 127 -15.36 5.49 10.45
N PRO A 128 -15.91 5.16 9.26
CA PRO A 128 -15.68 3.85 8.67
C PRO A 128 -14.18 3.65 8.37
N LEU A 129 -13.71 2.41 8.39
CA LEU A 129 -12.34 2.06 8.01
C LEU A 129 -12.08 2.36 6.53
N LEU A 130 -13.06 2.09 5.68
CA LEU A 130 -13.00 2.36 4.26
C LEU A 130 -13.90 3.55 3.93
N GLU A 131 -13.31 4.65 3.50
CA GLU A 131 -14.05 5.82 3.02
C GLU A 131 -14.65 5.53 1.65
N ARG A 132 -15.80 6.15 1.35
CA ARG A 132 -16.50 5.96 0.08
C ARG A 132 -15.57 6.27 -1.10
N GLY A 133 -15.51 5.37 -2.08
CA GLY A 133 -14.68 5.53 -3.27
C GLY A 133 -13.17 5.31 -3.06
N CYS A 134 -12.77 4.84 -1.88
CA CYS A 134 -11.40 4.43 -1.61
C CYS A 134 -11.30 2.90 -1.60
N ASP A 135 -10.12 2.40 -1.95
CA ASP A 135 -9.74 0.98 -1.91
C ASP A 135 -8.72 0.66 -0.81
N SER A 136 -8.28 1.69 -0.11
CA SER A 136 -7.23 1.63 0.90
C SER A 136 -7.63 2.42 2.15
N PHE A 137 -7.08 2.04 3.29
CA PHE A 137 -7.28 2.78 4.55
C PHE A 137 -6.56 4.13 4.51
N ILE A 138 -7.31 5.21 4.73
CA ILE A 138 -6.73 6.55 4.87
C ILE A 138 -6.18 6.70 6.29
N ARG A 139 -4.87 6.75 6.40
CA ARG A 139 -4.17 6.70 7.68
C ARG A 139 -4.37 7.96 8.54
N TYR A 140 -4.32 9.14 7.91
CA TYR A 140 -4.39 10.43 8.59
C TYR A 140 -5.82 10.97 8.62
N ASN A 141 -6.37 11.16 9.81
CA ASN A 141 -7.74 11.66 9.98
C ASN A 141 -7.95 13.05 9.37
N GLU A 142 -6.93 13.88 9.39
CA GLU A 142 -6.95 15.24 8.80
C GLU A 142 -7.21 15.20 7.29
N SER A 143 -6.75 14.16 6.60
CA SER A 143 -6.97 13.97 5.16
C SER A 143 -8.43 13.67 4.80
N ILE A 144 -9.21 13.15 5.75
CA ILE A 144 -10.61 12.74 5.51
C ILE A 144 -11.49 13.93 5.10
N SER A 145 -11.32 15.08 5.76
CA SER A 145 -12.07 16.28 5.42
C SER A 145 -11.75 16.79 4.02
N ILE A 146 -10.50 16.68 3.61
CA ILE A 146 -10.03 17.06 2.26
C ILE A 146 -10.63 16.11 1.22
N LEU A 147 -10.52 14.80 1.44
CA LEU A 147 -11.08 13.78 0.56
C LEU A 147 -12.58 13.99 0.34
N ARG A 148 -13.35 14.15 1.43
CA ARG A 148 -14.80 14.34 1.35
C ARG A 148 -15.20 15.62 0.62
N LYS A 149 -14.44 16.72 0.78
CA LYS A 149 -14.65 17.97 0.02
C LYS A 149 -14.40 17.77 -1.47
N VAL A 150 -13.31 17.10 -1.85
CA VAL A 150 -13.01 16.79 -3.26
C VAL A 150 -14.12 15.93 -3.87
N GLN A 151 -14.55 14.89 -3.18
CA GLN A 151 -15.62 14.01 -3.64
C GLN A 151 -16.97 14.73 -3.82
N GLN A 152 -17.25 15.78 -3.03
CA GLN A 152 -18.47 16.60 -3.18
C GLN A 152 -18.43 17.49 -4.43
N ILE A 153 -17.25 17.98 -4.82
CA ILE A 153 -17.09 18.84 -6.01
C ILE A 153 -17.25 18.01 -7.28
N ASP A 154 -16.71 16.81 -7.28
CA ASP A 154 -16.53 16.01 -8.50
C ASP A 154 -17.73 15.11 -8.85
N GLY A 155 -18.71 15.02 -7.99
CA GLY A 155 -20.04 14.39 -8.19
C GLY A 155 -20.10 13.02 -8.86
N ASN A 156 -19.18 12.66 -9.74
CA ASN A 156 -19.08 11.37 -10.43
C ASN A 156 -17.85 11.24 -11.35
N SER A 157 -16.81 12.05 -11.17
CA SER A 157 -15.63 11.96 -12.03
C SER A 157 -14.85 10.67 -11.76
N SER A 158 -14.31 10.12 -12.82
CA SER A 158 -13.39 8.97 -12.77
C SER A 158 -12.20 9.32 -11.88
N ASN A 159 -11.88 8.42 -10.98
CA ASN A 159 -10.73 8.56 -10.10
C ASN A 159 -9.46 8.82 -10.93
N PHE A 160 -8.64 9.79 -10.54
CA PHE A 160 -7.37 10.10 -11.21
C PHE A 160 -6.48 8.86 -11.40
N SER A 161 -6.57 7.86 -10.51
CA SER A 161 -5.89 6.57 -10.67
C SER A 161 -6.22 5.84 -11.98
N SER A 162 -7.39 6.09 -12.57
CA SER A 162 -7.77 5.52 -13.87
C SER A 162 -6.94 6.06 -15.04
N LEU A 163 -6.31 7.21 -14.86
CA LEU A 163 -5.40 7.81 -15.84
C LEU A 163 -3.97 7.31 -15.70
N VAL A 164 -3.63 6.70 -14.57
CA VAL A 164 -2.29 6.19 -14.28
C VAL A 164 -2.15 4.78 -14.85
N SER A 165 -1.12 4.57 -15.66
CA SER A 165 -0.83 3.25 -16.22
C SER A 165 -0.56 2.20 -15.14
N ALA A 166 -0.78 0.93 -15.48
CA ALA A 166 -0.22 -0.17 -14.71
C ALA A 166 1.32 -0.12 -14.72
N GLN A 167 1.96 -0.87 -13.81
CA GLN A 167 3.39 -1.07 -13.84
C GLN A 167 3.82 -1.69 -15.18
N LYS A 168 4.96 -1.26 -15.72
CA LYS A 168 5.46 -1.62 -17.06
C LYS A 168 4.54 -1.16 -18.20
N PRO A 169 4.27 0.13 -18.32
CA PRO A 169 3.30 0.64 -19.31
C PRO A 169 3.65 0.27 -20.76
N PHE A 170 4.92 0.00 -21.04
CA PHE A 170 5.43 -0.37 -22.36
C PHE A 170 6.09 -1.77 -22.40
N GLY A 171 5.86 -2.61 -21.37
CA GLY A 171 6.39 -3.97 -21.30
C GLY A 171 7.88 -4.07 -20.94
N LEU A 172 8.58 -2.94 -20.80
CA LEU A 172 10.03 -2.88 -20.64
C LEU A 172 10.46 -3.02 -19.19
N ARG A 173 11.53 -3.79 -18.96
CA ARG A 173 12.14 -4.01 -17.65
C ARG A 173 13.17 -2.95 -17.30
N THR A 174 13.49 -2.81 -16.01
CA THR A 174 14.47 -1.84 -15.48
C THR A 174 15.87 -1.96 -16.09
N TYR A 175 16.28 -3.16 -16.50
CA TYR A 175 17.60 -3.39 -17.11
C TYR A 175 17.70 -2.95 -18.57
N GLU A 176 16.60 -2.64 -19.25
CA GLU A 176 16.60 -2.12 -20.60
C GLU A 176 17.16 -0.69 -20.60
N GLN A 177 18.25 -0.47 -21.35
CA GLN A 177 18.90 0.85 -21.42
C GLN A 177 18.73 1.50 -22.80
N GLY A 178 18.44 0.70 -23.82
CA GLY A 178 18.36 1.14 -25.22
C GLY A 178 19.73 1.48 -25.82
N GLU A 179 19.70 1.97 -27.06
CA GLU A 179 20.89 2.45 -27.77
C GLU A 179 21.23 3.87 -27.31
N SER A 180 22.52 4.18 -27.23
CA SER A 180 22.99 5.50 -26.78
C SER A 180 22.81 6.60 -27.84
N SER A 181 22.69 6.22 -29.09
CA SER A 181 22.52 7.13 -30.23
C SER A 181 21.19 6.88 -30.92
N TYR A 182 20.61 7.94 -31.49
CA TYR A 182 19.39 7.83 -32.26
C TYR A 182 19.58 6.92 -33.49
N VAL A 183 18.61 6.03 -33.67
CA VAL A 183 18.45 5.20 -34.86
C VAL A 183 17.11 5.56 -35.49
N GLU A 184 17.06 5.68 -36.82
CA GLU A 184 15.81 6.02 -37.51
C GLU A 184 14.71 5.01 -37.20
N GLY A 185 13.51 5.52 -36.85
CA GLY A 185 12.36 4.70 -36.45
C GLY A 185 12.38 4.20 -34.99
N TYR A 186 13.41 4.52 -34.22
CA TYR A 186 13.45 4.21 -32.79
C TYR A 186 12.73 5.26 -31.97
N LEU A 187 12.17 4.82 -30.85
CA LEU A 187 11.50 5.68 -29.87
C LEU A 187 12.48 6.10 -28.78
N LYS A 188 12.28 7.28 -28.23
CA LYS A 188 13.03 7.74 -27.06
C LYS A 188 12.63 6.92 -25.83
N LEU A 189 13.63 6.34 -25.17
CA LEU A 189 13.45 5.52 -23.97
C LEU A 189 13.89 6.28 -22.72
N TYR A 190 13.00 6.40 -21.75
CA TYR A 190 13.33 6.82 -20.39
C TYR A 190 13.60 5.57 -19.55
N ALA A 191 14.87 5.23 -19.38
CA ALA A 191 15.35 4.09 -18.61
C ALA A 191 15.69 4.47 -17.17
N ASN A 192 16.08 3.49 -16.36
CA ASN A 192 16.53 3.75 -14.99
C ASN A 192 17.82 4.59 -14.98
N LYS A 193 17.73 5.85 -14.52
CA LYS A 193 18.84 6.81 -14.45
C LYS A 193 19.49 7.17 -15.79
N ASN A 194 18.88 6.81 -16.91
CA ASN A 194 19.41 7.04 -18.23
C ASN A 194 18.29 7.31 -19.25
N THR A 195 18.67 7.88 -20.40
CA THR A 195 17.82 7.98 -21.58
C THR A 195 18.53 7.33 -22.77
N GLY A 196 17.78 6.63 -23.60
CA GLY A 196 18.29 5.96 -24.79
C GLY A 196 17.25 5.92 -25.90
N PHE A 197 17.48 5.05 -26.86
CA PHE A 197 16.56 4.82 -27.99
C PHE A 197 16.30 3.32 -28.13
N ILE A 198 15.06 2.96 -28.46
CA ILE A 198 14.65 1.56 -28.52
C ILE A 198 13.76 1.29 -29.73
N SER A 199 13.95 0.14 -30.37
CA SER A 199 13.12 -0.28 -31.51
C SER A 199 11.65 -0.45 -31.06
N ARG A 200 10.74 0.03 -31.90
CA ARG A 200 9.28 -0.08 -31.68
C ARG A 200 8.82 -1.54 -31.52
N GLU A 201 9.49 -2.49 -32.16
CA GLU A 201 9.17 -3.92 -32.10
C GLU A 201 9.31 -4.54 -30.71
N LYS A 202 10.15 -3.94 -29.85
CA LYS A 202 10.36 -4.39 -28.47
C LYS A 202 9.30 -3.87 -27.48
N ILE A 203 8.36 -3.04 -27.94
CA ILE A 203 7.45 -2.29 -27.09
C ILE A 203 6.04 -2.88 -27.18
N VAL A 204 5.42 -3.06 -26.05
CA VAL A 204 3.99 -3.39 -25.92
C VAL A 204 3.27 -2.13 -25.43
N ASP A 205 2.32 -1.60 -26.18
CA ASP A 205 1.59 -0.37 -25.85
C ASP A 205 0.07 -0.61 -25.78
N PRO A 206 -0.40 -1.30 -24.72
CA PRO A 206 -1.82 -1.67 -24.60
C PRO A 206 -2.74 -0.45 -24.39
N ASN A 207 -2.20 0.66 -23.94
CA ASN A 207 -2.96 1.87 -23.65
C ASN A 207 -2.84 2.94 -24.75
N HIS A 208 -2.16 2.62 -25.86
CA HIS A 208 -1.94 3.54 -26.99
C HIS A 208 -1.33 4.89 -26.56
N LEU A 209 -0.28 4.83 -25.72
CA LEU A 209 0.37 5.99 -25.15
C LEU A 209 1.54 6.52 -25.98
N ILE A 210 2.14 5.73 -26.89
CA ILE A 210 3.34 6.10 -27.63
C ILE A 210 3.17 7.42 -28.37
N GLY A 211 2.11 7.56 -29.16
CA GLY A 211 1.85 8.77 -29.96
C GLY A 211 1.23 9.96 -29.18
N LYS A 212 1.09 9.85 -27.86
CA LYS A 212 0.45 10.88 -27.03
C LYS A 212 1.49 11.65 -26.20
N HIS A 213 1.12 12.89 -25.87
CA HIS A 213 1.74 13.62 -24.77
C HIS A 213 1.38 12.95 -23.44
N LYS A 214 2.32 12.81 -22.56
CA LYS A 214 2.14 12.11 -21.29
C LYS A 214 3.03 12.68 -20.19
N ILE A 215 2.71 12.35 -18.95
CA ILE A 215 3.53 12.66 -17.80
C ILE A 215 4.09 11.36 -17.25
N TYR A 216 5.38 11.34 -16.99
CA TYR A 216 6.03 10.22 -16.31
C TYR A 216 6.25 10.52 -14.84
N ILE A 217 5.97 9.54 -13.98
CA ILE A 217 6.29 9.56 -12.55
C ILE A 217 7.04 8.29 -12.17
N SER A 218 7.92 8.37 -11.19
CA SER A 218 8.64 7.19 -10.70
C SER A 218 7.66 6.18 -10.09
N ALA A 219 7.76 4.92 -10.49
CA ALA A 219 6.95 3.83 -9.94
C ALA A 219 7.28 3.53 -8.48
N ALA A 220 8.54 3.80 -8.07
CA ALA A 220 9.00 3.71 -6.69
C ALA A 220 9.94 4.88 -6.40
N TYR A 221 9.87 5.41 -5.21
CA TYR A 221 10.74 6.46 -4.73
C TYR A 221 11.23 6.12 -3.32
N ASN A 222 12.53 6.19 -3.10
CA ASN A 222 13.08 6.08 -1.76
C ASN A 222 12.94 7.45 -1.08
N ALA A 223 12.03 7.54 -0.13
CA ALA A 223 11.71 8.77 0.58
C ALA A 223 12.88 9.31 1.44
N GLY A 224 13.96 8.53 1.62
CA GLY A 224 15.04 8.86 2.56
C GLY A 224 14.59 8.76 4.02
N ASP A 225 15.49 9.13 4.93
CA ASP A 225 15.26 9.06 6.38
C ASP A 225 14.68 10.36 6.95
N THR A 226 14.50 11.40 6.12
CA THR A 226 14.07 12.75 6.56
C THR A 226 12.55 12.89 6.47
N TYR A 227 11.92 13.23 7.58
CA TYR A 227 10.48 13.58 7.62
C TYR A 227 10.29 15.09 7.34
N PRO A 228 9.23 15.50 6.60
CA PRO A 228 8.23 14.67 5.95
C PRO A 228 8.77 13.95 4.72
N HIS A 229 8.43 12.66 4.59
CA HIS A 229 8.89 11.86 3.48
C HIS A 229 8.30 12.35 2.16
N GLN A 230 9.13 12.52 1.16
CA GLN A 230 8.67 12.74 -0.20
C GLN A 230 8.17 11.41 -0.78
N ILE A 231 6.86 11.28 -0.99
CA ILE A 231 6.22 10.03 -1.42
C ILE A 231 6.31 9.87 -2.94
N ILE A 232 6.23 10.96 -3.68
CA ILE A 232 6.24 10.98 -5.14
C ILE A 232 7.42 11.81 -5.62
N ASN A 233 8.21 11.26 -6.54
CA ASN A 233 9.28 12.00 -7.19
C ASN A 233 8.70 13.07 -8.14
N LYS A 234 9.52 14.02 -8.56
CA LYS A 234 9.12 15.09 -9.47
C LYS A 234 8.66 14.48 -10.80
N PRO A 235 7.41 14.74 -11.22
CA PRO A 235 6.92 14.34 -12.52
C PRO A 235 7.70 15.03 -13.64
N PHE A 236 7.80 14.39 -14.80
CA PHE A 236 8.39 15.01 -15.98
C PHE A 236 7.58 14.70 -17.24
N TYR A 237 7.75 15.56 -18.23
CA TYR A 237 7.04 15.46 -19.49
C TYR A 237 7.60 14.37 -20.39
N GLY A 238 6.71 13.58 -20.98
CA GLY A 238 6.98 12.60 -22.01
C GLY A 238 6.37 13.04 -23.34
N GLU A 239 7.22 13.33 -24.31
CA GLU A 239 6.84 13.67 -25.67
C GLU A 239 6.18 12.50 -26.42
N PRO A 240 5.45 12.74 -27.51
CA PRO A 240 5.09 11.69 -28.47
C PRO A 240 6.33 10.93 -28.94
N ASP A 241 6.14 9.68 -29.32
CA ASP A 241 7.22 8.77 -29.72
C ASP A 241 8.26 8.53 -28.63
N SER A 242 7.81 8.58 -27.36
CA SER A 242 8.60 8.19 -26.20
C SER A 242 7.95 7.05 -25.42
N CYS A 243 8.77 6.29 -24.71
CA CYS A 243 8.38 5.21 -23.81
C CYS A 243 9.24 5.20 -22.55
N CYS A 244 8.90 4.37 -21.58
CA CYS A 244 9.70 4.21 -20.36
C CYS A 244 9.79 2.74 -19.95
N THR A 245 10.78 2.43 -19.12
CA THR A 245 10.87 1.15 -18.42
C THR A 245 9.92 1.11 -17.23
N GLU A 246 9.81 -0.04 -16.56
CA GLU A 246 9.02 -0.21 -15.33
C GLU A 246 9.47 0.67 -14.16
N THR A 247 10.54 1.45 -14.32
CA THR A 247 10.99 2.48 -13.38
C THR A 247 9.97 3.63 -13.25
N TYR A 248 9.17 3.83 -14.31
CA TYR A 248 8.18 4.91 -14.38
C TYR A 248 6.78 4.38 -14.71
N LEU A 249 5.78 5.11 -14.24
CA LEU A 249 4.39 5.03 -14.67
C LEU A 249 4.12 6.18 -15.65
N ALA A 250 3.14 5.99 -16.53
CA ALA A 250 2.70 7.01 -17.48
C ALA A 250 1.25 7.46 -17.14
N ILE A 251 1.00 8.75 -17.28
CA ILE A 251 -0.29 9.42 -17.07
C ILE A 251 -0.63 10.18 -18.33
#